data_5c9b4016b0a8f46f7231efec8e5d32cf
#
_entry.id   5c9b4016b0a8f46f7231efec8e5d32cf
#
_cell.length_a   1.000
_cell.length_b   1.000
_cell.length_c   1.000
_cell.angle_alpha   90.00
_cell.angle_beta   90.00
_cell.angle_gamma   90.00
#
_symmetry.space_group_name_H-M   'P 1'
#
loop_
_entity.id
_entity.type
_entity.pdbx_description
1 polymer ?
#
loop_
_entity_poly.entity_id
_entity_poly.type
_entity_poly.pdbx_seq_one_letter_code
_entity_poly.pdbx_strand_id
1 'polypeptide(L)'
;GAHKINNVIGQILLAKRMGKTKVIAETGAGQHGVATATGAALFDMECTVYMGKEDIERQKLNVMRMEMLGAKVVSVESGSNTLKDATNEAIRTWAKTAEDTFYVIGSAVGPYPYPKMVKEFQSVISREAKRQHMEVEGRNPDVVMACVGGGSNSIGMFADFIDEKDVELIGVE
;
A
#
# COMPACT_ATOMS: atom_id res chain seq x y z
N GLY A 1 -7.74 -2.45 5.92
CA GLY A 1 -6.82 -1.67 5.10
C GLY A 1 -7.31 -1.39 3.68
N ALA A 2 -8.64 -1.34 3.43
CA ALA A 2 -9.21 -1.08 2.11
C ALA A 2 -8.51 -1.95 1.02
N HIS A 3 -8.23 -1.37 -0.17
CA HIS A 3 -7.49 -2.04 -1.24
C HIS A 3 -6.02 -2.32 -0.89
N LYS A 4 -5.46 -1.65 0.11
CA LYS A 4 -4.04 -1.78 0.50
C LYS A 4 -3.63 -3.19 0.87
N ILE A 5 -4.56 -3.99 1.37
CA ILE A 5 -4.28 -5.36 1.82
C ILE A 5 -3.81 -6.26 0.67
N ASN A 6 -4.27 -6.06 -0.56
CA ASN A 6 -3.84 -6.85 -1.72
C ASN A 6 -2.33 -6.71 -1.94
N ASN A 7 -1.85 -5.46 -2.01
CA ASN A 7 -0.43 -5.14 -2.16
C ASN A 7 0.39 -5.63 -0.96
N VAL A 8 -0.12 -5.42 0.26
CA VAL A 8 0.58 -5.79 1.49
C VAL A 8 0.77 -7.30 1.58
N ILE A 9 -0.25 -8.10 1.36
CA ILE A 9 -0.13 -9.57 1.40
C ILE A 9 0.91 -10.06 0.39
N GLY A 10 0.88 -9.54 -0.84
CA GLY A 10 1.88 -9.87 -1.86
C GLY A 10 3.31 -9.54 -1.40
N GLN A 11 3.52 -8.36 -0.85
CA GLN A 11 4.84 -7.93 -0.37
C GLN A 11 5.31 -8.72 0.86
N ILE A 12 4.42 -9.04 1.80
CA ILE A 12 4.76 -9.84 2.98
C ILE A 12 5.12 -11.28 2.60
N LEU A 13 4.39 -11.90 1.68
CA LEU A 13 4.74 -13.21 1.15
C LEU A 13 6.11 -13.20 0.46
N LEU A 14 6.41 -12.12 -0.28
CA LEU A 14 7.73 -11.91 -0.87
C LEU A 14 8.81 -11.77 0.22
N ALA A 15 8.56 -10.96 1.25
CA ALA A 15 9.47 -10.78 2.39
C ALA A 15 9.78 -12.12 3.08
N LYS A 16 8.76 -12.93 3.35
CA LYS A 16 8.94 -14.29 3.91
C LYS A 16 9.78 -15.18 3.01
N ARG A 17 9.51 -15.16 1.69
CA ARG A 17 10.29 -15.92 0.72
C ARG A 17 11.76 -15.50 0.67
N MET A 18 12.04 -14.21 0.97
CA MET A 18 13.39 -13.67 1.09
C MET A 18 14.04 -13.93 2.47
N GLY A 19 13.37 -14.63 3.38
CA GLY A 19 13.86 -14.92 4.72
C GLY A 19 13.83 -13.72 5.67
N LYS A 20 13.04 -12.66 5.36
CA LYS A 20 12.91 -11.51 6.24
C LYS A 20 11.99 -11.83 7.42
N THR A 21 12.33 -11.30 8.57
CA THR A 21 11.57 -11.49 9.83
C THR A 21 10.87 -10.22 10.28
N LYS A 22 11.25 -9.08 9.70
CA LYS A 22 10.72 -7.76 10.06
C LYS A 22 10.20 -7.04 8.83
N VAL A 23 9.17 -6.24 9.04
CA VAL A 23 8.64 -5.32 8.02
C VAL A 23 8.55 -3.92 8.58
N ILE A 24 8.82 -2.95 7.72
CA ILE A 24 8.57 -1.54 7.99
C ILE A 24 7.71 -0.93 6.89
N ALA A 25 6.91 0.05 7.26
CA ALA A 25 6.08 0.80 6.33
C ALA A 25 5.96 2.26 6.75
N GLU A 26 5.63 3.11 5.81
CA GLU A 26 5.13 4.46 6.03
C GLU A 26 3.61 4.49 5.96
N THR A 27 2.99 5.45 6.60
CA THR A 27 1.56 5.70 6.43
C THR A 27 1.21 7.17 6.70
N GLY A 28 0.24 7.70 5.98
CA GLY A 28 -0.39 9.00 6.24
C GLY A 28 -1.77 8.82 6.88
N ALA A 29 -2.80 8.55 6.07
CA ALA A 29 -4.16 8.32 6.56
C ALA A 29 -4.32 7.02 7.41
N GLY A 30 -3.28 6.21 7.53
CA GLY A 30 -3.24 5.01 8.37
C GLY A 30 -3.67 3.71 7.69
N GLN A 31 -4.31 3.76 6.52
CA GLN A 31 -4.82 2.54 5.87
C GLN A 31 -3.72 1.56 5.46
N HIS A 32 -2.61 2.07 4.93
CA HIS A 32 -1.47 1.23 4.59
C HIS A 32 -0.80 0.64 5.84
N GLY A 33 -0.66 1.44 6.89
CA GLY A 33 -0.12 0.98 8.18
C GLY A 33 -0.97 -0.13 8.79
N VAL A 34 -2.30 0.03 8.83
CA VAL A 34 -3.22 -1.01 9.33
C VAL A 34 -3.12 -2.29 8.48
N ALA A 35 -3.08 -2.16 7.14
CA ALA A 35 -2.92 -3.32 6.27
C ALA A 35 -1.58 -4.04 6.53
N THR A 36 -0.47 -3.29 6.69
CA THR A 36 0.85 -3.85 6.97
C THR A 36 0.88 -4.54 8.33
N ALA A 37 0.32 -3.91 9.37
CA ALA A 37 0.20 -4.52 10.69
C ALA A 37 -0.64 -5.81 10.65
N THR A 38 -1.74 -5.81 9.89
CA THR A 38 -2.58 -7.01 9.70
C THR A 38 -1.81 -8.15 9.05
N GLY A 39 -1.12 -7.86 7.95
CA GLY A 39 -0.32 -8.87 7.26
C GLY A 39 0.86 -9.36 8.11
N ALA A 40 1.53 -8.47 8.83
CA ALA A 40 2.63 -8.83 9.72
C ALA A 40 2.15 -9.75 10.86
N ALA A 41 1.03 -9.40 11.50
CA ALA A 41 0.42 -10.24 12.54
C ALA A 41 0.02 -11.62 12.01
N LEU A 42 -0.58 -11.69 10.81
CA LEU A 42 -0.97 -12.95 10.18
C LEU A 42 0.21 -13.89 9.93
N PHE A 43 1.38 -13.34 9.63
CA PHE A 43 2.57 -14.11 9.26
C PHE A 43 3.66 -14.12 10.34
N ASP A 44 3.35 -13.66 11.55
CA ASP A 44 4.26 -13.63 12.71
C ASP A 44 5.57 -12.90 12.41
N MET A 45 5.44 -11.65 11.89
CA MET A 45 6.56 -10.77 11.58
C MET A 45 6.55 -9.54 12.48
N GLU A 46 7.71 -9.07 12.92
CA GLU A 46 7.82 -7.79 13.59
C GLU A 46 7.43 -6.64 12.63
N CYS A 47 6.61 -5.72 13.09
CA CYS A 47 6.11 -4.61 12.29
C CYS A 47 6.41 -3.26 12.93
N THR A 48 7.06 -2.37 12.17
CA THR A 48 7.21 -0.96 12.56
C THR A 48 6.61 -0.06 11.48
N VAL A 49 5.72 0.85 11.90
CA VAL A 49 5.05 1.80 11.01
C VAL A 49 5.46 3.22 11.36
N TYR A 50 6.01 3.93 10.38
CA TYR A 50 6.35 5.35 10.50
C TYR A 50 5.17 6.21 10.08
N MET A 51 4.82 7.19 10.92
CA MET A 51 3.68 8.07 10.68
C MET A 51 4.00 9.48 11.16
N GLY A 52 3.64 10.48 10.38
CA GLY A 52 3.83 11.87 10.78
C GLY A 52 3.01 12.22 12.03
N LYS A 53 3.56 13.06 12.90
CA LYS A 53 2.91 13.45 14.16
C LYS A 53 1.51 14.02 13.97
N GLU A 54 1.33 14.87 12.95
CA GLU A 54 0.01 15.43 12.65
C GLU A 54 -0.98 14.35 12.20
N ASP A 55 -0.51 13.39 11.41
CA ASP A 55 -1.33 12.29 10.93
C ASP A 55 -1.73 11.35 12.08
N ILE A 56 -0.84 11.10 13.04
CA ILE A 56 -1.12 10.33 14.27
C ILE A 56 -2.29 10.97 15.03
N GLU A 57 -2.26 12.29 15.23
CA GLU A 57 -3.32 13.00 15.92
C GLU A 57 -4.67 12.93 15.19
N ARG A 58 -4.64 13.04 13.86
CA ARG A 58 -5.85 12.97 13.03
C ARG A 58 -6.43 11.56 12.93
N GLN A 59 -5.59 10.54 13.02
CA GLN A 59 -5.92 9.15 12.71
C GLN A 59 -5.74 8.19 13.90
N LYS A 60 -6.04 8.67 15.12
CA LYS A 60 -5.87 7.92 16.39
C LYS A 60 -6.49 6.51 16.35
N LEU A 61 -7.65 6.36 15.69
CA LEU A 61 -8.31 5.06 15.56
C LEU A 61 -7.47 4.06 14.75
N ASN A 62 -6.81 4.52 13.69
CA ASN A 62 -5.94 3.66 12.89
C ASN A 62 -4.63 3.34 13.63
N VAL A 63 -4.10 4.29 14.41
CA VAL A 63 -2.95 4.06 15.30
C VAL A 63 -3.29 2.95 16.31
N MET A 64 -4.41 3.07 17.00
CA MET A 64 -4.87 2.05 17.95
C MET A 64 -5.01 0.67 17.28
N ARG A 65 -5.57 0.60 16.07
CA ARG A 65 -5.69 -0.67 15.32
C ARG A 65 -4.32 -1.30 15.01
N MET A 66 -3.34 -0.49 14.60
CA MET A 66 -1.97 -0.97 14.36
C MET A 66 -1.33 -1.53 15.63
N GLU A 67 -1.47 -0.82 16.74
CA GLU A 67 -0.92 -1.24 18.04
C GLU A 67 -1.61 -2.51 18.57
N MET A 68 -2.93 -2.63 18.43
CA MET A 68 -3.67 -3.85 18.78
C MET A 68 -3.23 -5.07 17.96
N LEU A 69 -2.74 -4.87 16.75
CA LEU A 69 -2.17 -5.90 15.88
C LEU A 69 -0.68 -6.19 16.18
N GLY A 70 -0.11 -5.55 17.21
CA GLY A 70 1.27 -5.75 17.63
C GLY A 70 2.29 -4.90 16.87
N ALA A 71 1.88 -3.98 16.01
CA ALA A 71 2.81 -3.09 15.33
C ALA A 71 3.28 -1.95 16.23
N LYS A 72 4.56 -1.58 16.09
CA LYS A 72 5.12 -0.37 16.70
C LYS A 72 4.87 0.83 15.79
N VAL A 73 4.12 1.82 16.25
CA VAL A 73 3.95 3.09 15.54
C VAL A 73 5.01 4.09 16.01
N VAL A 74 5.78 4.63 15.07
CA VAL A 74 6.85 5.59 15.32
C VAL A 74 6.44 6.96 14.79
N SER A 75 6.34 7.93 15.70
CA SER A 75 6.06 9.32 15.33
C SER A 75 7.26 9.96 14.67
N VAL A 76 7.02 10.59 13.50
CA VAL A 76 8.02 11.38 12.79
C VAL A 76 7.72 12.86 12.97
N GLU A 77 8.66 13.58 13.58
CA GLU A 77 8.54 15.00 13.94
C GLU A 77 9.43 15.91 13.10
N SER A 78 10.00 15.40 12.00
CA SER A 78 10.83 16.16 11.07
C SER A 78 10.02 16.75 9.93
N GLY A 79 10.48 17.86 9.38
CA GLY A 79 9.89 18.49 8.19
C GLY A 79 8.46 18.98 8.41
N SER A 80 7.55 18.54 7.53
CA SER A 80 6.12 18.86 7.58
C SER A 80 5.30 17.97 8.50
N ASN A 81 5.92 16.99 9.16
CA ASN A 81 5.27 15.99 10.03
C ASN A 81 4.18 15.16 9.33
N THR A 82 4.34 14.92 8.02
CA THR A 82 3.36 14.23 7.17
C THR A 82 3.94 12.99 6.50
N LEU A 83 3.15 12.37 5.61
CA LEU A 83 3.52 11.16 4.86
C LEU A 83 4.90 11.23 4.20
N LYS A 84 5.30 12.38 3.64
CA LYS A 84 6.62 12.54 2.99
C LYS A 84 7.76 12.27 3.96
N ASP A 85 7.66 12.81 5.17
CA ASP A 85 8.70 12.66 6.19
C ASP A 85 8.70 11.24 6.76
N ALA A 86 7.52 10.66 6.95
CA ALA A 86 7.37 9.26 7.34
C ALA A 86 8.02 8.31 6.31
N THR A 87 7.81 8.57 5.01
CA THR A 87 8.44 7.80 3.92
C THR A 87 9.96 7.91 3.97
N ASN A 88 10.50 9.12 4.13
CA ASN A 88 11.93 9.34 4.23
C ASN A 88 12.56 8.60 5.41
N GLU A 89 11.90 8.60 6.57
CA GLU A 89 12.40 7.91 7.76
C GLU A 89 12.31 6.39 7.62
N ALA A 90 11.22 5.88 7.05
CA ALA A 90 11.09 4.46 6.74
C ALA A 90 12.21 3.96 5.81
N ILE A 91 12.47 4.67 4.71
CA ILE A 91 13.53 4.33 3.76
C ILE A 91 14.91 4.43 4.42
N ARG A 92 15.16 5.47 5.22
CA ARG A 92 16.44 5.65 5.94
C ARG A 92 16.70 4.51 6.92
N THR A 93 15.67 4.07 7.64
CA THR A 93 15.78 2.95 8.56
C THR A 93 15.96 1.64 7.81
N TRP A 94 15.17 1.41 6.77
CA TRP A 94 15.32 0.22 5.94
C TRP A 94 16.73 0.08 5.35
N ALA A 95 17.33 1.16 4.85
CA ALA A 95 18.69 1.12 4.31
C ALA A 95 19.74 0.64 5.33
N LYS A 96 19.49 0.82 6.64
CA LYS A 96 20.36 0.35 7.72
C LYS A 96 20.07 -1.07 8.18
N THR A 97 18.86 -1.58 7.91
CA THR A 97 18.35 -2.85 8.45
C THR A 97 17.89 -3.81 7.36
N ALA A 98 18.30 -3.58 6.10
CA ALA A 98 17.83 -4.33 4.94
C ALA A 98 18.17 -5.83 4.97
N GLU A 99 19.09 -6.26 5.85
CA GLU A 99 19.48 -7.65 6.01
C GLU A 99 18.30 -8.51 6.50
N ASP A 100 17.56 -8.09 7.50
CA ASP A 100 16.45 -8.81 8.12
C ASP A 100 15.07 -8.14 7.93
N THR A 101 15.06 -6.93 7.41
CA THR A 101 13.88 -6.05 7.31
C THR A 101 13.46 -5.84 5.86
N PHE A 102 12.17 -5.96 5.58
CA PHE A 102 11.57 -5.65 4.29
C PHE A 102 10.77 -4.35 4.36
N TYR A 103 10.97 -3.47 3.38
CA TYR A 103 10.18 -2.24 3.24
C TYR A 103 8.91 -2.53 2.43
N VAL A 104 7.76 -2.45 3.10
CA VAL A 104 6.44 -2.65 2.49
C VAL A 104 5.92 -1.29 2.00
N ILE A 105 6.09 -1.03 0.71
CA ILE A 105 5.67 0.24 0.12
C ILE A 105 4.17 0.28 -0.15
N GLY A 106 3.51 1.39 0.23
CA GLY A 106 2.07 1.58 0.09
C GLY A 106 1.63 2.30 -1.20
N SER A 107 2.56 2.88 -1.93
CA SER A 107 2.30 3.73 -3.10
C SER A 107 3.02 3.20 -4.34
N ALA A 108 2.50 3.53 -5.52
CA ALA A 108 3.13 3.16 -6.80
C ALA A 108 4.25 4.16 -7.18
N VAL A 109 5.18 4.37 -6.26
CA VAL A 109 6.27 5.35 -6.36
C VAL A 109 7.62 4.70 -6.07
N GLY A 110 8.70 5.45 -6.26
CA GLY A 110 10.05 4.98 -6.00
C GLY A 110 10.73 4.35 -7.22
N PRO A 111 11.97 3.84 -7.05
CA PRO A 111 12.71 3.23 -8.13
C PRO A 111 12.14 1.85 -8.51
N TYR A 112 12.55 1.35 -9.67
CA TYR A 112 12.29 -0.05 -10.03
C TYR A 112 12.89 -0.99 -8.95
N PRO A 113 12.17 -2.03 -8.50
CA PRO A 113 10.93 -2.60 -9.06
C PRO A 113 9.62 -2.17 -8.36
N TYR A 114 9.65 -1.18 -7.44
CA TYR A 114 8.50 -0.86 -6.60
C TYR A 114 7.20 -0.54 -7.35
N PRO A 115 7.17 0.36 -8.37
CA PRO A 115 5.93 0.64 -9.08
C PRO A 115 5.35 -0.59 -9.79
N LYS A 116 6.23 -1.43 -10.38
CA LYS A 116 5.82 -2.68 -11.02
C LYS A 116 5.23 -3.67 -10.02
N MET A 117 5.87 -3.82 -8.87
CA MET A 117 5.43 -4.71 -7.80
C MET A 117 4.05 -4.29 -7.26
N VAL A 118 3.87 -3.00 -6.98
CA VAL A 118 2.59 -2.45 -6.53
C VAL A 118 1.50 -2.64 -7.59
N LYS A 119 1.79 -2.35 -8.86
CA LYS A 119 0.87 -2.62 -9.98
C LYS A 119 0.44 -4.08 -9.98
N GLU A 120 1.39 -5.01 -9.96
CA GLU A 120 1.11 -6.45 -10.05
C GLU A 120 0.19 -6.92 -8.91
N PHE A 121 0.50 -6.55 -7.68
CA PHE A 121 -0.30 -6.97 -6.53
C PHE A 121 -1.66 -6.27 -6.44
N GLN A 122 -1.80 -5.05 -6.96
CA GLN A 122 -3.07 -4.32 -7.00
C GLN A 122 -3.93 -4.67 -8.22
N SER A 123 -3.37 -5.23 -9.28
CA SER A 123 -4.11 -5.53 -10.52
C SER A 123 -5.20 -6.60 -10.36
N VAL A 124 -5.23 -7.32 -9.24
CA VAL A 124 -6.38 -8.16 -8.88
C VAL A 124 -7.69 -7.37 -8.92
N ILE A 125 -7.65 -6.07 -8.60
CA ILE A 125 -8.82 -5.17 -8.60
C ILE A 125 -9.38 -5.05 -10.03
N SER A 126 -8.56 -4.65 -11.00
CA SER A 126 -9.03 -4.49 -12.40
C SER A 126 -9.42 -5.82 -13.04
N ARG A 127 -8.65 -6.87 -12.75
CA ARG A 127 -8.92 -8.24 -13.26
C ARG A 127 -10.29 -8.73 -12.82
N GLU A 128 -10.60 -8.60 -11.53
CA GLU A 128 -11.90 -9.00 -10.99
C GLU A 128 -13.01 -8.06 -11.46
N ALA A 129 -12.79 -6.74 -11.43
CA ALA A 129 -13.78 -5.76 -11.89
C ALA A 129 -14.16 -5.98 -13.36
N LYS A 130 -13.17 -6.18 -14.24
CA LYS A 130 -13.40 -6.44 -15.67
C LYS A 130 -14.19 -7.73 -15.89
N ARG A 131 -13.82 -8.82 -15.22
CA ARG A 131 -14.55 -10.08 -15.28
C ARG A 131 -15.98 -9.94 -14.79
N GLN A 132 -16.19 -9.35 -13.61
CA GLN A 132 -17.52 -9.18 -13.02
C GLN A 132 -18.42 -8.27 -13.88
N HIS A 133 -17.87 -7.19 -14.44
CA HIS A 133 -18.62 -6.32 -15.33
C HIS A 133 -19.03 -7.05 -16.63
N MET A 134 -18.12 -7.84 -17.20
CA MET A 134 -18.41 -8.67 -18.37
C MET A 134 -19.48 -9.72 -18.09
N GLU A 135 -19.49 -10.32 -16.92
CA GLU A 135 -20.51 -11.30 -16.50
C GLU A 135 -21.91 -10.67 -16.38
N VAL A 136 -21.99 -9.41 -15.93
CA VAL A 136 -23.26 -8.71 -15.69
C VAL A 136 -23.78 -8.00 -16.96
N GLU A 137 -22.89 -7.27 -17.65
CA GLU A 137 -23.25 -6.35 -18.73
C GLU A 137 -22.94 -6.90 -20.14
N GLY A 138 -22.15 -7.98 -20.24
CA GLY A 138 -21.75 -8.59 -21.51
C GLY A 138 -20.75 -7.78 -22.33
N ARG A 139 -20.20 -6.68 -21.79
CA ARG A 139 -19.25 -5.78 -22.46
C ARG A 139 -18.30 -5.11 -21.47
N ASN A 140 -17.28 -4.44 -21.95
CA ASN A 140 -16.47 -3.55 -21.13
C ASN A 140 -17.25 -2.29 -20.71
N PRO A 141 -16.89 -1.64 -19.60
CA PRO A 141 -17.46 -0.34 -19.24
C PRO A 141 -17.02 0.75 -20.22
N ASP A 142 -17.81 1.79 -20.38
CA ASP A 142 -17.44 2.95 -21.19
C ASP A 142 -16.38 3.82 -20.46
N VAL A 143 -16.47 3.88 -19.11
CA VAL A 143 -15.59 4.67 -18.26
C VAL A 143 -15.17 3.88 -17.04
N VAL A 144 -13.89 3.92 -16.70
CA VAL A 144 -13.36 3.44 -15.42
C VAL A 144 -12.76 4.62 -14.66
N MET A 145 -13.28 4.87 -13.45
CA MET A 145 -12.87 6.00 -12.62
C MET A 145 -12.21 5.52 -11.33
N ALA A 146 -11.11 6.15 -10.94
CA ALA A 146 -10.41 5.82 -9.70
C ALA A 146 -9.80 7.05 -9.04
N CYS A 147 -9.81 7.09 -7.70
CA CYS A 147 -9.11 8.11 -6.95
C CYS A 147 -7.59 7.90 -7.02
N VAL A 148 -6.87 9.01 -7.11
CA VAL A 148 -5.40 9.08 -7.20
C VAL A 148 -4.84 9.79 -5.97
N GLY A 149 -4.11 9.05 -5.14
CA GLY A 149 -3.25 9.61 -4.11
C GLY A 149 -1.81 9.19 -4.43
N GLY A 150 -1.24 8.20 -3.71
CA GLY A 150 0.06 7.60 -4.08
C GLY A 150 0.01 6.67 -5.31
N GLY A 151 -1.11 6.58 -6.01
CA GLY A 151 -1.28 5.85 -7.27
C GLY A 151 -1.58 4.35 -7.13
N SER A 152 -1.55 3.78 -5.93
CA SER A 152 -1.76 2.32 -5.79
C SER A 152 -3.18 1.88 -6.13
N ASN A 153 -4.20 2.70 -5.81
CA ASN A 153 -5.58 2.43 -6.15
C ASN A 153 -5.81 2.52 -7.67
N SER A 154 -5.43 3.63 -8.27
CA SER A 154 -5.62 3.88 -9.71
C SER A 154 -4.85 2.89 -10.58
N ILE A 155 -3.57 2.62 -10.28
CA ILE A 155 -2.78 1.65 -11.06
C ILE A 155 -3.37 0.24 -10.97
N GLY A 156 -3.93 -0.14 -9.81
CA GLY A 156 -4.62 -1.40 -9.62
C GLY A 156 -5.92 -1.48 -10.41
N MET A 157 -6.72 -0.40 -10.40
CA MET A 157 -8.00 -0.35 -11.11
C MET A 157 -7.84 -0.23 -12.62
N PHE A 158 -6.82 0.48 -13.11
CA PHE A 158 -6.63 0.70 -14.54
C PHE A 158 -5.85 -0.41 -15.26
N ALA A 159 -5.11 -1.26 -14.51
CA ALA A 159 -4.13 -2.17 -15.07
C ALA A 159 -4.64 -3.03 -16.25
N ASP A 160 -5.81 -3.62 -16.13
CA ASP A 160 -6.39 -4.49 -17.18
C ASP A 160 -7.30 -3.75 -18.18
N PHE A 161 -7.40 -2.42 -18.05
CA PHE A 161 -8.16 -1.55 -18.95
C PHE A 161 -7.27 -0.63 -19.81
N ILE A 162 -5.95 -0.53 -19.52
CA ILE A 162 -5.03 0.38 -20.21
C ILE A 162 -5.00 0.15 -21.73
N ASP A 163 -5.11 -1.10 -22.16
CA ASP A 163 -5.03 -1.47 -23.57
C ASP A 163 -6.41 -1.52 -24.25
N GLU A 164 -7.49 -1.25 -23.52
CA GLU A 164 -8.86 -1.22 -24.04
C GLU A 164 -9.16 0.15 -24.64
N LYS A 165 -9.18 0.24 -25.98
CA LYS A 165 -9.30 1.51 -26.69
C LYS A 165 -10.65 2.22 -26.52
N ASP A 166 -11.68 1.45 -26.21
CA ASP A 166 -13.06 1.94 -26.06
C ASP A 166 -13.42 2.23 -24.59
N VAL A 167 -12.44 2.16 -23.68
CA VAL A 167 -12.63 2.47 -22.24
C VAL A 167 -11.91 3.74 -21.87
N GLU A 168 -12.64 4.73 -21.41
CA GLU A 168 -12.07 5.97 -20.90
C GLU A 168 -11.59 5.75 -19.45
N LEU A 169 -10.35 6.16 -19.13
CA LEU A 169 -9.77 6.07 -17.80
C LEU A 169 -9.68 7.46 -17.15
N ILE A 170 -10.39 7.65 -16.02
CA ILE A 170 -10.44 8.92 -15.31
C ILE A 170 -9.83 8.78 -13.93
N GLY A 171 -8.70 9.45 -13.70
CA GLY A 171 -8.09 9.60 -12.37
C GLY A 171 -8.61 10.88 -11.69
N VAL A 172 -9.02 10.76 -10.43
CA VAL A 172 -9.51 11.90 -9.62
C VAL A 172 -8.57 12.09 -8.43
N GLU A 173 -7.94 13.26 -8.35
CA GLU A 173 -7.07 13.67 -7.25
C GLU A 173 -7.83 14.49 -6.19
#